data_a04ce19f1a293c24c9f0c8c00e261c02
#
_entry.id   a04ce19f1a293c24c9f0c8c00e261c02
#
_cell.length_a   1.000
_cell.length_b   1.000
_cell.length_c   1.000
_cell.angle_alpha   90.00
_cell.angle_beta   90.00
_cell.angle_gamma   90.00
#
_symmetry.space_group_name_H-M   'P 1'
#
loop_
_entity.id
_entity.type
_entity.pdbx_description
1 polymer ?
#
loop_
_entity_poly.entity_id
_entity_poly.type
_entity_poly.pdbx_seq_one_letter_code
_entity_poly.pdbx_strand_id
1 'polypeptide(L)'
;MNLKLAAALLRTSFFGSRTLKPAHVSAIVPARNEAACIAVVVQSLLDLRDAAGEPLLCEVVVADNGSSDGTGAIAQALGAVVVNVAEPGYGRACWHACIASKGDVLLFVDGDGAADANDATGLLGALRDGADLAIGVRAQPDVGAMSPPQRWGNALACALMRALWHVPVSDLGPYRAIRKPAFDALQMRDRGFGWTVEMQLRAHRIGLRVAERPVSWHARIAGTSKISGTLHGVVGAGVGILGMIARLWLQERRRPSTESAAYHAAPANPVHTA
;
A
#
# COMPACT_ATOMS: atom_id res chain seq x y z
N MET A 1 20.04 -16.11 14.99
CA MET A 1 20.19 -14.64 15.10
C MET A 1 18.83 -14.06 15.43
N ASN A 2 18.68 -13.43 16.60
CA ASN A 2 17.39 -13.04 17.20
C ASN A 2 16.73 -11.94 16.36
N LEU A 3 15.46 -12.12 15.96
CA LEU A 3 14.71 -11.14 15.11
C LEU A 3 14.66 -9.74 15.75
N LYS A 4 14.66 -9.66 17.09
CA LYS A 4 14.77 -8.38 17.83
C LYS A 4 16.14 -7.73 17.66
N LEU A 5 17.20 -8.50 17.56
CA LEU A 5 18.55 -7.99 17.32
C LEU A 5 18.69 -7.51 15.87
N ALA A 6 18.09 -8.22 14.92
CA ALA A 6 17.99 -7.78 13.52
C ALA A 6 17.15 -6.51 13.38
N ALA A 7 16.01 -6.41 14.07
CA ALA A 7 15.18 -5.20 14.09
C ALA A 7 15.88 -4.03 14.84
N ALA A 8 16.61 -4.31 15.91
CA ALA A 8 17.40 -3.30 16.63
C ALA A 8 18.61 -2.84 15.82
N LEU A 9 19.32 -3.74 15.16
CA LEU A 9 20.44 -3.42 14.27
C LEU A 9 19.97 -2.68 13.00
N LEU A 10 18.80 -3.00 12.46
CA LEU A 10 18.16 -2.22 11.40
C LEU A 10 17.80 -0.81 11.89
N ARG A 11 17.36 -0.65 13.15
CA ARG A 11 17.08 0.67 13.74
C ARG A 11 18.32 1.55 13.88
N THR A 12 19.46 1.01 14.24
CA THR A 12 20.68 1.82 14.51
C THR A 12 21.49 2.11 13.27
N SER A 13 21.47 1.23 12.26
CA SER A 13 22.30 1.37 11.06
C SER A 13 21.61 1.98 9.84
N PHE A 14 20.26 1.91 9.75
CA PHE A 14 19.51 2.33 8.55
C PHE A 14 18.56 3.51 8.76
N PHE A 15 18.14 3.82 9.99
CA PHE A 15 17.09 4.80 10.27
C PHE A 15 17.59 6.06 10.96
N GLY A 16 18.80 6.52 10.65
CA GLY A 16 19.19 7.90 10.94
C GLY A 16 18.16 8.85 10.29
N SER A 17 17.84 9.96 10.96
CA SER A 17 16.95 11.02 10.47
C SER A 17 17.44 11.57 9.12
N ARG A 18 17.22 10.79 8.04
CA ARG A 18 17.39 11.29 6.67
C ARG A 18 16.11 12.03 6.32
N THR A 19 16.19 13.33 6.25
CA THR A 19 15.20 14.14 5.56
C THR A 19 14.98 13.55 4.17
N LEU A 20 13.78 13.06 3.90
CA LEU A 20 13.40 12.59 2.57
C LEU A 20 13.51 13.77 1.60
N LYS A 21 14.41 13.69 0.65
CA LYS A 21 14.43 14.64 -0.46
C LYS A 21 13.25 14.31 -1.38
N PRO A 22 12.50 15.31 -1.87
CA PRO A 22 11.34 15.07 -2.75
C PRO A 22 11.65 14.19 -3.97
N ALA A 23 12.87 14.33 -4.51
CA ALA A 23 13.34 13.60 -5.69
C ALA A 23 13.53 12.08 -5.52
N HIS A 24 13.30 11.53 -4.32
CA HIS A 24 13.52 10.12 -4.02
C HIS A 24 12.22 9.31 -3.82
N VAL A 25 11.08 9.81 -4.26
CA VAL A 25 9.78 9.12 -4.16
C VAL A 25 9.37 8.58 -5.52
N SER A 26 9.14 7.27 -5.63
CA SER A 26 8.52 6.63 -6.80
C SER A 26 7.05 6.35 -6.53
N ALA A 27 6.15 6.83 -7.39
CA ALA A 27 4.75 6.40 -7.36
C ALA A 27 4.63 5.01 -8.03
N ILE A 28 3.91 4.10 -7.38
CA ILE A 28 3.66 2.73 -7.81
C ILE A 28 2.18 2.60 -8.17
N VAL A 29 1.88 2.47 -9.45
CA VAL A 29 0.52 2.47 -9.98
C VAL A 29 0.20 1.12 -10.62
N PRO A 30 -0.42 0.17 -9.91
CA PRO A 30 -0.94 -1.03 -10.54
C PRO A 30 -2.16 -0.66 -11.40
N ALA A 31 -2.15 -1.07 -12.66
CA ALA A 31 -3.22 -0.76 -13.60
C ALA A 31 -3.62 -1.97 -14.44
N ARG A 32 -4.91 -2.12 -14.72
CA ARG A 32 -5.44 -3.11 -15.65
C ARG A 32 -6.72 -2.62 -16.29
N ASN A 33 -6.68 -2.37 -17.61
CA ASN A 33 -7.81 -1.80 -18.35
C ASN A 33 -8.34 -0.51 -17.67
N GLU A 34 -7.45 0.47 -17.52
CA GLU A 34 -7.72 1.78 -16.93
C GLU A 34 -7.47 2.92 -17.94
N ALA A 35 -7.57 2.65 -19.26
CA ALA A 35 -7.31 3.64 -20.31
C ALA A 35 -8.12 4.94 -20.13
N ALA A 36 -9.34 4.85 -19.59
CA ALA A 36 -10.19 6.01 -19.34
C ALA A 36 -9.75 6.87 -18.13
N CYS A 37 -8.90 6.35 -17.23
CA CYS A 37 -8.51 7.00 -15.99
C CYS A 37 -7.01 7.27 -15.90
N ILE A 38 -6.20 6.40 -16.51
CA ILE A 38 -4.76 6.39 -16.28
C ILE A 38 -4.07 7.71 -16.64
N ALA A 39 -4.56 8.40 -17.67
CA ALA A 39 -3.99 9.69 -18.06
C ALA A 39 -4.13 10.73 -16.94
N VAL A 40 -5.31 10.84 -16.32
CA VAL A 40 -5.56 11.77 -15.22
C VAL A 40 -4.73 11.39 -14.01
N VAL A 41 -4.64 10.10 -13.67
CA VAL A 41 -3.85 9.62 -12.52
C VAL A 41 -2.36 9.91 -12.71
N VAL A 42 -1.79 9.57 -13.86
CA VAL A 42 -0.37 9.82 -14.13
C VAL A 42 -0.07 11.31 -14.12
N GLN A 43 -0.91 12.13 -14.78
CA GLN A 43 -0.72 13.59 -14.82
C GLN A 43 -0.81 14.20 -13.43
N SER A 44 -1.84 13.87 -12.63
CA SER A 44 -2.00 14.39 -11.27
C SER A 44 -0.81 14.04 -10.36
N LEU A 45 -0.22 12.86 -10.53
CA LEU A 45 0.98 12.46 -9.80
C LEU A 45 2.23 13.23 -10.27
N LEU A 46 2.42 13.41 -11.58
CA LEU A 46 3.54 14.17 -12.13
C LEU A 46 3.47 15.66 -11.80
N ASP A 47 2.26 16.19 -11.56
CA ASP A 47 2.02 17.59 -11.20
C ASP A 47 2.22 17.88 -9.71
N LEU A 48 2.42 16.85 -8.88
CA LEU A 48 2.69 17.05 -7.44
C LEU A 48 3.99 17.82 -7.23
N ARG A 49 3.89 18.86 -6.41
CA ARG A 49 5.03 19.72 -6.03
C ARG A 49 5.20 19.75 -4.52
N ASP A 50 6.42 19.95 -4.08
CA ASP A 50 6.72 20.22 -2.68
C ASP A 50 6.50 21.71 -2.34
N ALA A 51 6.75 22.09 -1.10
CA ALA A 51 6.62 23.47 -0.63
C ALA A 51 7.59 24.47 -1.32
N ALA A 52 8.63 23.99 -1.97
CA ALA A 52 9.58 24.78 -2.75
C ALA A 52 9.19 24.88 -4.24
N GLY A 53 8.09 24.21 -4.65
CA GLY A 53 7.65 24.12 -6.05
C GLY A 53 8.38 23.06 -6.88
N GLU A 54 9.26 22.28 -6.28
CA GLU A 54 9.98 21.20 -6.95
C GLU A 54 9.12 19.93 -7.10
N PRO A 55 9.35 19.10 -8.12
CA PRO A 55 8.63 17.83 -8.29
C PRO A 55 8.72 16.96 -7.03
N LEU A 56 7.55 16.54 -6.51
CA LEU A 56 7.47 15.70 -5.32
C LEU A 56 7.92 14.25 -5.60
N LEU A 57 7.73 13.78 -6.83
CA LEU A 57 8.06 12.43 -7.28
C LEU A 57 9.24 12.47 -8.25
N CYS A 58 10.13 11.49 -8.17
CA CYS A 58 11.19 11.31 -9.16
C CYS A 58 10.71 10.51 -10.39
N GLU A 59 9.65 9.74 -10.25
CA GLU A 59 9.04 8.95 -11.32
C GLU A 59 7.64 8.46 -10.94
N VAL A 60 6.86 8.13 -11.97
CA VAL A 60 5.63 7.34 -11.86
C VAL A 60 5.87 6.01 -12.58
N VAL A 61 5.74 4.89 -11.86
CA VAL A 61 5.90 3.54 -12.38
C VAL A 61 4.54 2.88 -12.49
N VAL A 62 4.06 2.68 -13.72
CA VAL A 62 2.79 2.02 -14.01
C VAL A 62 3.05 0.55 -14.30
N ALA A 63 2.54 -0.35 -13.47
CA ALA A 63 2.53 -1.78 -13.76
C ALA A 63 1.26 -2.15 -14.54
N ASP A 64 1.40 -2.27 -15.84
CA ASP A 64 0.33 -2.72 -16.74
C ASP A 64 0.15 -4.24 -16.60
N ASN A 65 -0.91 -4.64 -15.90
CA ASN A 65 -1.20 -6.04 -15.59
C ASN A 65 -2.04 -6.72 -16.67
N GLY A 66 -1.53 -6.70 -17.90
CA GLY A 66 -2.16 -7.33 -19.05
C GLY A 66 -3.40 -6.59 -19.53
N SER A 67 -3.31 -5.27 -19.71
CA SER A 67 -4.39 -4.47 -20.30
C SER A 67 -4.51 -4.73 -21.81
N SER A 68 -5.75 -4.66 -22.29
CA SER A 68 -6.10 -4.80 -23.72
C SER A 68 -6.63 -3.50 -24.33
N ASP A 69 -6.70 -2.42 -23.53
CA ASP A 69 -7.35 -1.15 -23.90
C ASP A 69 -6.39 0.01 -24.18
N GLY A 70 -5.07 -0.26 -24.19
CA GLY A 70 -4.05 0.76 -24.41
C GLY A 70 -3.57 1.50 -23.15
N THR A 71 -3.98 1.07 -21.94
CA THR A 71 -3.57 1.67 -20.66
C THR A 71 -2.07 1.96 -20.59
N GLY A 72 -1.23 0.96 -20.87
CA GLY A 72 0.24 1.11 -20.81
C GLY A 72 0.78 2.13 -21.81
N ALA A 73 0.27 2.14 -23.06
CA ALA A 73 0.69 3.09 -24.06
C ALA A 73 0.34 4.54 -23.69
N ILE A 74 -0.84 4.77 -23.11
CA ILE A 74 -1.27 6.09 -22.62
C ILE A 74 -0.35 6.56 -21.49
N ALA A 75 -0.08 5.70 -20.51
CA ALA A 75 0.83 6.03 -19.40
C ALA A 75 2.24 6.37 -19.90
N GLN A 76 2.77 5.59 -20.82
CA GLN A 76 4.10 5.81 -21.41
C GLN A 76 4.20 7.14 -22.18
N ALA A 77 3.15 7.50 -22.91
CA ALA A 77 3.10 8.77 -23.66
C ALA A 77 3.15 9.99 -22.75
N LEU A 78 2.74 9.85 -21.47
CA LEU A 78 2.83 10.89 -20.43
C LEU A 78 4.15 10.89 -19.67
N GLY A 79 5.10 10.01 -20.02
CA GLY A 79 6.41 9.94 -19.38
C GLY A 79 6.49 8.99 -18.18
N ALA A 80 5.45 8.19 -17.89
CA ALA A 80 5.54 7.16 -16.89
C ALA A 80 6.45 6.00 -17.33
N VAL A 81 7.15 5.40 -16.38
CA VAL A 81 7.86 4.13 -16.60
C VAL A 81 6.82 3.01 -16.61
N VAL A 82 6.68 2.31 -17.73
CA VAL A 82 5.70 1.22 -17.85
C VAL A 82 6.37 -0.14 -17.69
N VAL A 83 5.84 -0.96 -16.80
CA VAL A 83 6.27 -2.35 -16.56
C VAL A 83 5.15 -3.28 -16.99
N ASN A 84 5.37 -4.07 -18.03
CA ASN A 84 4.40 -5.04 -18.52
C ASN A 84 4.43 -6.29 -17.63
N VAL A 85 3.27 -6.63 -17.04
CA VAL A 85 3.10 -7.79 -16.14
C VAL A 85 2.08 -8.73 -16.76
N ALA A 86 2.53 -9.77 -17.41
CA ALA A 86 1.68 -10.70 -18.17
C ALA A 86 0.71 -11.49 -17.29
N GLU A 87 1.19 -11.97 -16.13
CA GLU A 87 0.35 -12.77 -15.25
C GLU A 87 -0.54 -11.87 -14.37
N PRO A 88 -1.84 -12.18 -14.24
CA PRO A 88 -2.76 -11.37 -13.46
C PRO A 88 -2.45 -11.40 -11.97
N GLY A 89 -2.72 -10.30 -11.28
CA GLY A 89 -2.62 -10.20 -9.83
C GLY A 89 -2.21 -8.81 -9.34
N TYR A 90 -3.01 -8.23 -8.44
CA TYR A 90 -2.77 -6.90 -7.87
C TYR A 90 -1.40 -6.82 -7.18
N GLY A 91 -1.11 -7.74 -6.27
CA GLY A 91 0.18 -7.80 -5.58
C GLY A 91 1.35 -8.08 -6.53
N ARG A 92 1.10 -8.79 -7.65
CA ARG A 92 2.10 -9.03 -8.69
C ARG A 92 2.46 -7.73 -9.41
N ALA A 93 1.45 -6.95 -9.81
CA ALA A 93 1.66 -5.64 -10.42
C ALA A 93 2.45 -4.72 -9.47
N CYS A 94 2.01 -4.59 -8.21
CA CYS A 94 2.72 -3.83 -7.20
C CYS A 94 4.17 -4.28 -7.05
N TRP A 95 4.42 -5.59 -6.97
CA TRP A 95 5.76 -6.15 -6.82
C TRP A 95 6.70 -5.77 -7.98
N HIS A 96 6.24 -5.96 -9.22
CA HIS A 96 7.06 -5.65 -10.39
C HIS A 96 7.37 -4.16 -10.50
N ALA A 97 6.41 -3.28 -10.20
CA ALA A 97 6.65 -1.84 -10.15
C ALA A 97 7.66 -1.46 -9.05
N CYS A 98 7.56 -2.07 -7.86
CA CYS A 98 8.52 -1.82 -6.77
C CYS A 98 9.96 -2.21 -7.12
N ILE A 99 10.15 -3.31 -7.88
CA ILE A 99 11.49 -3.74 -8.32
C ILE A 99 12.04 -2.79 -9.38
N ALA A 100 11.20 -2.28 -10.28
CA ALA A 100 11.60 -1.37 -11.33
C ALA A 100 11.84 0.07 -10.85
N SER A 101 11.33 0.41 -9.64
CA SER A 101 11.40 1.76 -9.10
C SER A 101 12.80 2.12 -8.59
N LYS A 102 13.14 3.42 -8.68
CA LYS A 102 14.45 3.99 -8.29
C LYS A 102 14.39 4.76 -6.95
N GLY A 103 13.19 5.05 -6.46
CA GLY A 103 13.01 5.87 -5.26
C GLY A 103 13.35 5.15 -3.96
N ASP A 104 13.75 5.94 -2.96
CA ASP A 104 13.94 5.48 -1.57
C ASP A 104 12.62 5.29 -0.82
N VAL A 105 11.54 5.83 -1.38
CA VAL A 105 10.17 5.73 -0.88
C VAL A 105 9.25 5.27 -2.02
N LEU A 106 8.37 4.33 -1.69
CA LEU A 106 7.34 3.81 -2.58
C LEU A 106 5.98 4.37 -2.18
N LEU A 107 5.32 5.09 -3.08
CA LEU A 107 3.97 5.62 -2.91
C LEU A 107 3.00 4.81 -3.78
N PHE A 108 2.17 3.97 -3.18
CA PHE A 108 1.19 3.14 -3.89
C PHE A 108 -0.09 3.93 -4.13
N VAL A 109 -0.54 3.99 -5.37
CA VAL A 109 -1.77 4.68 -5.80
C VAL A 109 -2.48 3.82 -6.84
N ASP A 110 -3.78 3.57 -6.69
CA ASP A 110 -4.54 2.82 -7.69
C ASP A 110 -4.74 3.64 -8.98
N GLY A 111 -4.74 2.96 -10.13
CA GLY A 111 -4.85 3.59 -11.46
C GLY A 111 -6.27 4.05 -11.85
N ASP A 112 -7.23 4.01 -10.92
CA ASP A 112 -8.65 4.28 -11.19
C ASP A 112 -9.12 5.71 -10.85
N GLY A 113 -8.22 6.51 -10.28
CA GLY A 113 -8.49 7.90 -9.93
C GLY A 113 -9.39 8.09 -8.70
N ALA A 114 -9.58 7.07 -7.87
CA ALA A 114 -10.36 7.19 -6.64
C ALA A 114 -9.59 7.91 -5.52
N ALA A 115 -8.26 7.85 -5.51
CA ALA A 115 -7.41 8.55 -4.55
C ALA A 115 -7.11 9.97 -5.02
N ASP A 116 -7.17 10.96 -4.13
CA ASP A 116 -6.65 12.30 -4.41
C ASP A 116 -5.12 12.28 -4.32
N ALA A 117 -4.44 12.64 -5.41
CA ALA A 117 -2.99 12.67 -5.47
C ALA A 117 -2.38 13.62 -4.41
N ASN A 118 -3.05 14.71 -4.05
CA ASN A 118 -2.57 15.69 -3.08
C ASN A 118 -2.39 15.11 -1.66
N ASP A 119 -3.14 14.07 -1.31
CA ASP A 119 -3.02 13.38 -0.03
C ASP A 119 -1.66 12.67 0.14
N ALA A 120 -0.89 12.51 -0.96
CA ALA A 120 0.50 12.06 -0.91
C ALA A 120 1.33 12.87 0.09
N THR A 121 1.11 14.17 0.18
CA THR A 121 1.85 15.08 1.07
C THR A 121 1.69 14.69 2.54
N GLY A 122 0.49 14.29 2.96
CA GLY A 122 0.18 13.81 4.30
C GLY A 122 0.84 12.46 4.61
N LEU A 123 0.81 11.52 3.66
CA LEU A 123 1.47 10.22 3.80
C LEU A 123 3.00 10.35 3.88
N LEU A 124 3.58 11.16 2.98
CA LEU A 124 5.03 11.43 2.99
C LEU A 124 5.45 12.23 4.22
N GLY A 125 4.57 13.12 4.72
CA GLY A 125 4.73 13.82 5.99
C GLY A 125 4.89 12.84 7.15
N ALA A 126 3.99 11.85 7.26
CA ALA A 126 4.10 10.82 8.29
C ALA A 126 5.44 10.06 8.26
N LEU A 127 5.97 9.78 7.05
CA LEU A 127 7.30 9.18 6.93
C LEU A 127 8.41 10.14 7.39
N ARG A 128 8.29 11.45 7.11
CA ARG A 128 9.23 12.46 7.62
C ARG A 128 9.20 12.52 9.14
N ASP A 129 8.03 12.41 9.75
CA ASP A 129 7.82 12.37 11.20
C ASP A 129 8.31 11.07 11.84
N GLY A 130 8.83 10.17 11.04
CA GLY A 130 9.51 8.97 11.51
C GLY A 130 8.75 7.68 11.36
N ALA A 131 7.57 7.64 10.71
CA ALA A 131 6.95 6.39 10.34
C ALA A 131 7.79 5.64 9.28
N ASP A 132 7.68 4.32 9.26
CA ASP A 132 8.28 3.45 8.26
C ASP A 132 7.27 3.11 7.15
N LEU A 133 5.97 3.05 7.53
CA LEU A 133 4.81 2.83 6.67
C LEU A 133 3.71 3.83 7.05
N ALA A 134 3.21 4.57 6.09
CA ALA A 134 2.03 5.43 6.22
C ALA A 134 0.87 4.83 5.38
N ILE A 135 -0.32 4.75 5.96
CA ILE A 135 -1.51 4.17 5.36
C ILE A 135 -2.59 5.24 5.27
N GLY A 136 -3.14 5.43 4.07
CA GLY A 136 -4.28 6.27 3.85
C GLY A 136 -5.57 5.60 4.33
N VAL A 137 -6.27 6.24 5.26
CA VAL A 137 -7.54 5.77 5.81
C VAL A 137 -8.69 6.50 5.12
N ARG A 138 -9.58 5.76 4.50
CA ARG A 138 -10.78 6.26 3.83
C ARG A 138 -11.89 6.53 4.85
N ALA A 139 -11.64 7.47 5.77
CA ALA A 139 -12.54 7.74 6.89
C ALA A 139 -13.92 8.24 6.42
N GLN A 140 -13.94 9.07 5.38
CA GLN A 140 -15.15 9.67 4.83
C GLN A 140 -15.12 9.59 3.29
N PRO A 141 -15.34 8.38 2.72
CA PRO A 141 -15.38 8.25 1.26
C PRO A 141 -16.63 8.95 0.70
N ASP A 142 -16.51 9.52 -0.48
CA ASP A 142 -17.64 10.10 -1.20
C ASP A 142 -18.79 9.10 -1.36
N VAL A 143 -19.99 9.61 -1.54
CA VAL A 143 -21.17 8.78 -1.78
C VAL A 143 -20.95 7.95 -3.05
N GLY A 144 -21.04 6.62 -2.93
CA GLY A 144 -20.82 5.71 -4.06
C GLY A 144 -19.35 5.32 -4.32
N ALA A 145 -18.38 5.95 -3.66
CA ALA A 145 -16.95 5.62 -3.84
C ALA A 145 -16.58 4.20 -3.36
N MET A 146 -17.30 3.68 -2.40
CA MET A 146 -17.17 2.31 -1.90
C MET A 146 -18.52 1.60 -1.89
N SER A 147 -18.59 0.44 -2.54
CA SER A 147 -19.79 -0.41 -2.49
C SER A 147 -20.02 -1.00 -1.09
N PRO A 148 -21.26 -1.35 -0.71
CA PRO A 148 -21.53 -1.98 0.59
C PRO A 148 -20.67 -3.24 0.84
N PRO A 149 -20.47 -4.16 -0.11
CA PRO A 149 -19.58 -5.31 0.09
C PRO A 149 -18.13 -4.93 0.38
N GLN A 150 -17.59 -3.87 -0.26
CA GLN A 150 -16.24 -3.38 0.04
C GLN A 150 -16.14 -2.82 1.45
N ARG A 151 -17.12 -2.03 1.89
CA ARG A 151 -17.16 -1.47 3.26
C ARG A 151 -17.22 -2.58 4.31
N TRP A 152 -18.12 -3.54 4.13
CA TRP A 152 -18.26 -4.69 5.02
C TRP A 152 -17.01 -5.58 5.04
N GLY A 153 -16.47 -5.91 3.87
CA GLY A 153 -15.25 -6.72 3.74
C GLY A 153 -14.04 -6.05 4.41
N ASN A 154 -13.88 -4.75 4.22
CA ASN A 154 -12.83 -3.97 4.88
C ASN A 154 -13.00 -3.97 6.40
N ALA A 155 -14.21 -3.68 6.90
CA ALA A 155 -14.50 -3.65 8.33
C ALA A 155 -14.27 -5.03 8.98
N LEU A 156 -14.71 -6.11 8.34
CA LEU A 156 -14.50 -7.48 8.81
C LEU A 156 -13.00 -7.82 8.86
N ALA A 157 -12.25 -7.54 7.80
CA ALA A 157 -10.82 -7.82 7.76
C ALA A 157 -10.06 -7.05 8.85
N CYS A 158 -10.34 -5.76 9.02
CA CYS A 158 -9.74 -4.95 10.10
C CYS A 158 -10.13 -5.49 11.49
N ALA A 159 -11.39 -5.89 11.70
CA ALA A 159 -11.83 -6.48 12.96
C ALA A 159 -11.08 -7.79 13.27
N LEU A 160 -10.92 -8.67 12.27
CA LEU A 160 -10.15 -9.90 12.43
C LEU A 160 -8.67 -9.64 12.73
N MET A 161 -8.06 -8.67 12.04
CA MET A 161 -6.67 -8.30 12.31
C MET A 161 -6.49 -7.76 13.73
N ARG A 162 -7.40 -6.91 14.20
CA ARG A 162 -7.39 -6.44 15.60
C ARG A 162 -7.57 -7.57 16.60
N ALA A 163 -8.52 -8.47 16.35
CA ALA A 163 -8.83 -9.57 17.26
C ALA A 163 -7.71 -10.62 17.33
N LEU A 164 -7.07 -10.95 16.21
CA LEU A 164 -6.10 -12.03 16.14
C LEU A 164 -4.65 -11.58 16.46
N TRP A 165 -4.30 -10.32 16.17
CA TRP A 165 -2.93 -9.80 16.35
C TRP A 165 -2.84 -8.56 17.24
N HIS A 166 -3.97 -8.03 17.72
CA HIS A 166 -4.01 -6.81 18.52
C HIS A 166 -3.36 -5.58 17.84
N VAL A 167 -3.40 -5.54 16.50
CA VAL A 167 -2.83 -4.45 15.72
C VAL A 167 -3.84 -3.32 15.56
N PRO A 168 -3.45 -2.05 15.72
CA PRO A 168 -4.33 -0.91 15.50
C PRO A 168 -4.49 -0.66 13.99
N VAL A 169 -5.50 -1.25 13.38
CA VAL A 169 -5.79 -1.13 11.94
C VAL A 169 -7.20 -0.60 11.78
N SER A 170 -7.34 0.52 11.04
CA SER A 170 -8.63 1.15 10.75
C SER A 170 -9.11 0.87 9.33
N ASP A 171 -8.18 0.73 8.37
CA ASP A 171 -8.49 0.54 6.96
C ASP A 171 -7.42 -0.32 6.27
N LEU A 172 -7.83 -1.06 5.24
CA LEU A 172 -6.94 -1.76 4.31
C LEU A 172 -6.60 -0.90 3.09
N GLY A 173 -6.71 0.43 3.20
CA GLY A 173 -6.55 1.37 2.10
C GLY A 173 -5.37 1.04 1.18
N PRO A 174 -5.55 1.10 -0.15
CA PRO A 174 -4.46 0.85 -1.10
C PRO A 174 -3.49 2.01 -1.17
N TYR A 175 -3.93 3.24 -0.87
CA TYR A 175 -3.10 4.43 -0.88
C TYR A 175 -2.18 4.43 0.34
N ARG A 176 -0.89 4.28 0.11
CA ARG A 176 0.10 4.14 1.18
C ARG A 176 1.50 4.53 0.74
N ALA A 177 2.32 4.96 1.69
CA ALA A 177 3.73 5.23 1.45
C ALA A 177 4.60 4.39 2.38
N ILE A 178 5.69 3.81 1.88
CA ILE A 178 6.63 3.01 2.66
C ILE A 178 8.07 3.33 2.25
N ARG A 179 8.98 3.35 3.21
CA ARG A 179 10.41 3.44 2.93
C ARG A 179 10.89 2.16 2.24
N LYS A 180 11.70 2.27 1.20
CA LYS A 180 12.19 1.12 0.43
C LYS A 180 12.89 0.07 1.30
N PRO A 181 13.78 0.42 2.26
CA PRO A 181 14.36 -0.57 3.16
C PRO A 181 13.33 -1.28 4.06
N ALA A 182 12.28 -0.56 4.50
CA ALA A 182 11.19 -1.15 5.26
C ALA A 182 10.38 -2.13 4.39
N PHE A 183 10.08 -1.75 3.13
CA PHE A 183 9.44 -2.62 2.16
C PHE A 183 10.25 -3.91 1.91
N ASP A 184 11.55 -3.79 1.71
CA ASP A 184 12.42 -4.93 1.48
C ASP A 184 12.47 -5.87 2.70
N ALA A 185 12.45 -5.32 3.93
CA ALA A 185 12.38 -6.08 5.17
C ALA A 185 11.05 -6.85 5.35
N LEU A 186 9.96 -6.38 4.75
CA LEU A 186 8.67 -7.08 4.77
C LEU A 186 8.72 -8.42 4.03
N GLN A 187 9.58 -8.57 3.02
CA GLN A 187 9.67 -9.78 2.19
C GLN A 187 8.29 -10.23 1.67
N MET A 188 7.59 -9.33 1.02
CA MET A 188 6.23 -9.52 0.51
C MET A 188 6.13 -10.75 -0.41
N ARG A 189 5.13 -11.62 -0.19
CA ARG A 189 4.95 -12.89 -0.90
C ARG A 189 3.64 -12.98 -1.66
N ASP A 190 2.60 -12.29 -1.19
CA ASP A 190 1.31 -12.30 -1.87
C ASP A 190 1.42 -11.63 -3.25
N ARG A 191 0.81 -12.25 -4.25
CA ARG A 191 0.77 -11.73 -5.62
C ARG A 191 -0.65 -11.39 -6.05
N GLY A 192 -1.64 -11.57 -5.15
CA GLY A 192 -3.05 -11.34 -5.36
C GLY A 192 -3.61 -10.21 -4.51
N PHE A 193 -4.82 -10.40 -4.02
CA PHE A 193 -5.57 -9.40 -3.24
C PHE A 193 -5.21 -9.36 -1.75
N GLY A 194 -4.43 -10.31 -1.24
CA GLY A 194 -3.92 -10.30 0.14
C GLY A 194 -2.79 -9.32 0.39
N TRP A 195 -2.28 -8.64 -0.65
CA TRP A 195 -1.13 -7.73 -0.62
C TRP A 195 -1.22 -6.68 0.49
N THR A 196 -2.36 -5.99 0.60
CA THR A 196 -2.54 -4.91 1.58
C THR A 196 -2.56 -5.43 3.01
N VAL A 197 -3.22 -6.58 3.24
CA VAL A 197 -3.25 -7.28 4.53
C VAL A 197 -1.85 -7.78 4.92
N GLU A 198 -1.17 -8.44 4.00
CA GLU A 198 0.18 -8.96 4.23
C GLU A 198 1.14 -7.84 4.63
N MET A 199 1.11 -6.71 3.91
CA MET A 199 1.96 -5.56 4.20
C MET A 199 1.76 -5.05 5.63
N GLN A 200 0.51 -4.83 6.04
CA GLN A 200 0.20 -4.31 7.37
C GLN A 200 0.58 -5.30 8.48
N LEU A 201 0.19 -6.56 8.35
CA LEU A 201 0.51 -7.58 9.37
C LEU A 201 2.01 -7.80 9.49
N ARG A 202 2.74 -7.87 8.37
CA ARG A 202 4.19 -8.00 8.41
C ARG A 202 4.88 -6.77 9.00
N ALA A 203 4.41 -5.55 8.67
CA ALA A 203 4.93 -4.32 9.24
C ALA A 203 4.83 -4.31 10.76
N HIS A 204 3.65 -4.58 11.30
CA HIS A 204 3.46 -4.69 12.75
C HIS A 204 4.32 -5.80 13.36
N ARG A 205 4.40 -6.93 12.70
CA ARG A 205 5.12 -8.11 13.18
C ARG A 205 6.62 -7.91 13.33
N ILE A 206 7.24 -7.15 12.43
CA ILE A 206 8.68 -6.81 12.54
C ILE A 206 8.91 -5.51 13.30
N GLY A 207 7.85 -4.89 13.86
CA GLY A 207 7.92 -3.72 14.69
C GLY A 207 8.19 -2.42 13.94
N LEU A 208 7.74 -2.31 12.68
CA LEU A 208 7.77 -1.04 11.97
C LEU A 208 6.83 -0.02 12.62
N ARG A 209 7.20 1.25 12.54
CA ARG A 209 6.33 2.35 12.94
C ARG A 209 5.33 2.59 11.81
N VAL A 210 4.06 2.23 12.08
CA VAL A 210 2.95 2.42 11.15
C VAL A 210 2.14 3.64 11.58
N ALA A 211 1.89 4.55 10.66
CA ALA A 211 1.02 5.70 10.86
C ALA A 211 -0.17 5.63 9.92
N GLU A 212 -1.35 5.98 10.42
CA GLU A 212 -2.55 6.16 9.61
C GLU A 212 -2.79 7.66 9.38
N ARG A 213 -3.22 8.03 8.17
CA ARG A 213 -3.59 9.41 7.79
C ARG A 213 -4.90 9.39 7.03
N PRO A 214 -5.84 10.30 7.33
CA PRO A 214 -7.05 10.42 6.55
C PRO A 214 -6.69 10.79 5.11
N VAL A 215 -7.40 10.20 4.15
CA VAL A 215 -7.29 10.50 2.73
C VAL A 215 -8.66 10.66 2.10
N SER A 216 -8.74 11.52 1.11
CA SER A 216 -9.92 11.73 0.26
C SER A 216 -10.09 10.52 -0.64
N TRP A 217 -11.32 10.03 -0.74
CA TRP A 217 -11.63 8.86 -1.55
C TRP A 217 -12.87 9.11 -2.38
N HIS A 218 -12.67 9.26 -3.67
CA HIS A 218 -13.69 9.64 -4.64
C HIS A 218 -14.27 8.41 -5.35
N ALA A 219 -15.41 8.61 -5.99
CA ALA A 219 -15.86 7.65 -6.97
C ALA A 219 -14.85 7.58 -8.12
N ARG A 220 -14.67 6.38 -8.69
CA ARG A 220 -13.80 6.18 -9.87
C ARG A 220 -14.17 7.18 -10.96
N ILE A 221 -13.15 7.72 -11.64
CA ILE A 221 -13.36 8.70 -12.73
C ILE A 221 -14.18 8.07 -13.85
N ALA A 222 -13.89 6.80 -14.21
CA ALA A 222 -14.61 6.08 -15.25
C ALA A 222 -14.45 4.55 -15.11
N GLY A 223 -15.18 3.81 -15.93
CA GLY A 223 -15.10 2.35 -15.99
C GLY A 223 -15.80 1.64 -14.84
N THR A 224 -15.67 0.32 -14.80
CA THR A 224 -16.23 -0.54 -13.75
C THR A 224 -15.12 -1.15 -12.91
N SER A 225 -15.29 -1.20 -11.59
CA SER A 225 -14.33 -1.87 -10.72
C SER A 225 -14.21 -3.35 -11.07
N LYS A 226 -13.00 -3.82 -11.32
CA LYS A 226 -12.72 -5.25 -11.59
C LYS A 226 -12.90 -6.09 -10.32
N ILE A 227 -12.90 -5.46 -9.16
CA ILE A 227 -13.11 -6.11 -7.86
C ILE A 227 -14.59 -6.02 -7.49
N SER A 228 -15.13 -4.82 -7.31
CA SER A 228 -16.50 -4.63 -6.81
C SER A 228 -17.57 -4.56 -7.90
N GLY A 229 -17.19 -4.40 -9.16
CA GLY A 229 -18.10 -4.36 -10.31
C GLY A 229 -18.56 -5.74 -10.80
N THR A 230 -17.97 -6.83 -10.29
CA THR A 230 -18.33 -8.20 -10.66
C THR A 230 -18.44 -9.09 -9.43
N LEU A 231 -19.40 -10.03 -9.44
CA LEU A 231 -19.54 -11.01 -8.34
C LEU A 231 -18.25 -11.82 -8.16
N HIS A 232 -17.61 -12.22 -9.26
CA HIS A 232 -16.34 -12.95 -9.24
C HIS A 232 -15.21 -12.13 -8.60
N GLY A 233 -15.14 -10.84 -8.89
CA GLY A 233 -14.15 -9.93 -8.29
C GLY A 233 -14.36 -9.74 -6.79
N VAL A 234 -15.62 -9.55 -6.35
CA VAL A 234 -15.96 -9.41 -4.91
C VAL A 234 -15.61 -10.69 -4.15
N VAL A 235 -16.01 -11.85 -4.66
CA VAL A 235 -15.70 -13.16 -4.04
C VAL A 235 -14.19 -13.39 -4.05
N GLY A 236 -13.53 -13.17 -5.18
CA GLY A 236 -12.08 -13.35 -5.31
C GLY A 236 -11.26 -12.46 -4.35
N ALA A 237 -11.64 -11.19 -4.20
CA ALA A 237 -11.00 -10.30 -3.23
C ALA A 237 -11.28 -10.73 -1.79
N GLY A 238 -12.53 -11.08 -1.47
CA GLY A 238 -12.90 -11.60 -0.14
C GLY A 238 -12.12 -12.85 0.24
N VAL A 239 -12.08 -13.84 -0.65
CA VAL A 239 -11.30 -15.08 -0.46
C VAL A 239 -9.80 -14.78 -0.34
N GLY A 240 -9.27 -13.87 -1.16
CA GLY A 240 -7.85 -13.50 -1.10
C GLY A 240 -7.48 -12.83 0.23
N ILE A 241 -8.28 -11.88 0.69
CA ILE A 241 -8.08 -11.16 1.95
C ILE A 241 -8.22 -12.09 3.16
N LEU A 242 -9.35 -12.80 3.27
CA LEU A 242 -9.63 -13.70 4.39
C LEU A 242 -8.68 -14.91 4.39
N GLY A 243 -8.37 -15.44 3.20
CA GLY A 243 -7.39 -16.50 3.02
C GLY A 243 -5.97 -16.09 3.47
N MET A 244 -5.57 -14.83 3.20
CA MET A 244 -4.29 -14.31 3.69
C MET A 244 -4.29 -14.18 5.22
N ILE A 245 -5.37 -13.65 5.82
CA ILE A 245 -5.53 -13.57 7.28
C ILE A 245 -5.40 -14.98 7.89
N ALA A 246 -6.18 -15.95 7.39
CA ALA A 246 -6.14 -17.33 7.87
C ALA A 246 -4.75 -17.97 7.71
N ARG A 247 -4.11 -17.78 6.54
CA ARG A 247 -2.77 -18.31 6.26
C ARG A 247 -1.71 -17.77 7.23
N LEU A 248 -1.69 -16.46 7.47
CA LEU A 248 -0.74 -15.85 8.38
C LEU A 248 -0.97 -16.30 9.82
N TRP A 249 -2.22 -16.39 10.25
CA TRP A 249 -2.58 -16.87 11.57
C TRP A 249 -2.19 -18.34 11.79
N LEU A 250 -2.43 -19.22 10.82
CA LEU A 250 -2.00 -20.62 10.89
C LEU A 250 -0.46 -20.78 10.88
N GLN A 251 0.24 -19.94 10.12
CA GLN A 251 1.70 -19.93 10.11
C GLN A 251 2.27 -19.54 11.47
N GLU A 252 1.65 -18.62 12.18
CA GLU A 252 2.08 -18.23 13.52
C GLU A 252 1.83 -19.31 14.58
N ARG A 253 0.68 -19.95 14.53
CA ARG A 253 0.37 -21.06 15.44
C ARG A 253 1.29 -22.27 15.27
N ARG A 254 1.89 -22.43 14.11
CA ARG A 254 2.85 -23.51 13.82
C ARG A 254 4.29 -23.18 14.21
N ARG A 255 4.57 -21.95 14.66
CA ARG A 255 5.90 -21.58 15.17
C ARG A 255 6.08 -22.07 16.60
N PRO A 256 7.28 -22.59 16.98
CA PRO A 256 7.55 -22.99 18.35
C PRO A 256 7.41 -21.79 19.29
N SER A 257 6.88 -22.05 20.50
CA SER A 257 6.47 -21.08 21.53
C SER A 257 7.54 -20.07 21.97
N THR A 258 8.80 -20.31 21.72
CA THR A 258 9.93 -19.41 22.03
C THR A 258 9.95 -18.11 21.21
N GLU A 259 9.36 -18.10 20.02
CA GLU A 259 9.23 -16.88 19.20
C GLU A 259 7.92 -16.11 19.45
N SER A 260 6.85 -16.80 19.89
CA SER A 260 5.54 -16.21 20.13
C SER A 260 5.50 -15.28 21.36
N ALA A 261 6.17 -15.66 22.46
CA ALA A 261 6.21 -14.86 23.69
C ALA A 261 6.90 -13.50 23.51
N ALA A 262 7.82 -13.39 22.55
CA ALA A 262 8.52 -12.15 22.26
C ALA A 262 7.64 -11.14 21.46
N TYR A 263 6.60 -11.63 20.78
CA TYR A 263 5.67 -10.83 19.98
C TYR A 263 4.63 -10.10 20.87
N HIS A 264 4.04 -10.82 21.83
CA HIS A 264 3.01 -10.27 22.72
C HIS A 264 3.55 -9.33 23.81
N ALA A 265 4.87 -9.30 24.03
CA ALA A 265 5.53 -8.46 25.04
C ALA A 265 5.98 -7.08 24.51
N ALA A 266 5.71 -6.74 23.24
CA ALA A 266 6.02 -5.40 22.73
C ALA A 266 4.94 -4.42 23.19
N PRO A 267 5.29 -3.27 23.84
CA PRO A 267 4.30 -2.27 24.23
C PRO A 267 3.58 -1.75 22.98
N ALA A 268 2.25 -1.62 23.09
CA ALA A 268 1.45 -0.96 22.07
C ALA A 268 1.99 0.47 21.86
N ASN A 269 2.35 0.80 20.63
CA ASN A 269 2.75 2.17 20.30
C ASN A 269 1.57 3.11 20.54
N PRO A 270 1.72 4.21 21.28
CA PRO A 270 0.65 5.18 21.45
C PRO A 270 0.26 5.75 20.08
N VAL A 271 -1.02 5.66 19.79
CA VAL A 271 -1.64 6.31 18.65
C VAL A 271 -1.55 7.82 18.89
N HIS A 272 -0.67 8.50 18.18
CA HIS A 272 -0.73 9.96 18.12
C HIS A 272 -1.93 10.37 17.25
N THR A 273 -3.06 10.58 17.90
CA THR A 273 -4.17 11.36 17.36
C THR A 273 -3.80 12.84 17.56
N ALA A 274 -3.50 13.52 16.49
CA ALA A 274 -3.53 14.96 16.37
C ALA A 274 -4.18 15.33 15.04
#